data_8175bdf1d3e5aec7520836c4222a62b8
#
_entry.id   8175bdf1d3e5aec7520836c4222a62b8
#
_cell.length_a   1.000
_cell.length_b   1.000
_cell.length_c   1.000
_cell.angle_alpha   90.00
_cell.angle_beta   90.00
_cell.angle_gamma   90.00
#
_symmetry.space_group_name_H-M   'P 1'
#
loop_
_entity.id
_entity.type
_entity.pdbx_description
1 polymer ?
#
loop_
_entity_poly.entity_id
_entity_poly.type
_entity_poly.pdbx_seq_one_letter_code
_entity_poly.pdbx_strand_id
1 'polypeptide(L)'
;MSSPNRSYRVVQAGPEHDAGMARLLEESAFDGPIAVSYRRRPSVIASYKKEADEGLLYVLLHGPEEAVVGMGAVTIRSVWLNGRWQRMAYLSGLRITPAHQKAFLLIPRMYERMYQSTKDQVDLYLTTIVSDNTDVIRMFEKKRRAMPEYRFETELETYLIGSKPVRKEAQIRPQERKTNGCADPAWLAARGARFFGTGENYGYLLKPYWKQYHIKSYRGAYRLLSVLPTEKFFLPRFPKPGTDASYLAAGVYADHDIPRIVDTLRRQTPADFLMLSAVQGSPLAAHLKRLTPVVYRTRLYQVLFHEAEPQDLRGLAVDVSFL
;
A
#
# COMPACT_ATOMS: atom_id res chain seq x y z
N MET A 1 34.43 22.93 -12.43
CA MET A 1 32.99 22.62 -12.19
C MET A 1 32.87 21.20 -11.67
N SER A 2 32.65 21.01 -10.39
CA SER A 2 32.46 19.69 -9.80
C SER A 2 31.14 19.08 -10.27
N SER A 3 31.17 17.86 -10.79
CA SER A 3 30.00 17.14 -11.27
C SER A 3 28.92 17.09 -10.16
N PRO A 4 27.68 17.50 -10.42
CA PRO A 4 26.60 17.51 -9.41
C PRO A 4 26.31 16.11 -8.84
N ASN A 5 26.88 15.08 -9.41
CA ASN A 5 26.68 13.68 -9.04
C ASN A 5 27.56 13.22 -7.85
N ARG A 6 28.56 14.00 -7.42
CA ARG A 6 29.45 13.62 -6.31
C ARG A 6 28.87 13.90 -4.92
N SER A 7 27.78 14.68 -4.84
CA SER A 7 27.15 15.02 -3.56
C SER A 7 26.03 14.05 -3.11
N TYR A 8 25.62 13.10 -3.97
CA TYR A 8 24.55 12.16 -3.67
C TYR A 8 25.03 10.72 -3.66
N ARG A 9 24.53 9.93 -2.72
CA ARG A 9 24.78 8.49 -2.63
C ARG A 9 23.50 7.72 -2.41
N VAL A 10 23.34 6.58 -3.07
CA VAL A 10 22.27 5.61 -2.78
C VAL A 10 22.88 4.53 -1.89
N VAL A 11 22.29 4.27 -0.73
CA VAL A 11 22.72 3.20 0.18
C VAL A 11 21.50 2.42 0.69
N GLN A 12 21.71 1.19 1.13
CA GLN A 12 20.70 0.49 1.92
C GLN A 12 20.58 1.16 3.28
N ALA A 13 19.36 1.40 3.74
CA ALA A 13 19.13 2.12 4.98
C ALA A 13 19.50 1.28 6.21
N GLY A 14 20.24 1.88 7.12
CA GLY A 14 20.49 1.40 8.47
C GLY A 14 19.68 2.19 9.51
N PRO A 15 19.77 1.78 10.80
CA PRO A 15 19.06 2.45 11.89
C PRO A 15 19.34 3.96 11.99
N GLU A 16 20.53 4.40 11.61
CA GLU A 16 20.97 5.80 11.58
C GLU A 16 20.14 6.67 10.63
N HIS A 17 19.53 6.07 9.60
CA HIS A 17 18.71 6.77 8.61
C HIS A 17 17.23 6.86 9.00
N ASP A 18 16.79 6.16 10.05
CA ASP A 18 15.37 5.99 10.39
C ASP A 18 14.66 7.33 10.65
N ALA A 19 15.29 8.22 11.43
CA ALA A 19 14.75 9.55 11.72
C ALA A 19 14.62 10.43 10.46
N GLY A 20 15.59 10.34 9.54
CA GLY A 20 15.57 11.05 8.25
C GLY A 20 14.43 10.56 7.36
N MET A 21 14.23 9.25 7.27
CA MET A 21 13.11 8.64 6.53
C MET A 21 11.76 9.01 7.14
N ALA A 22 11.61 9.00 8.47
CA ALA A 22 10.39 9.39 9.15
C ALA A 22 10.00 10.84 8.81
N ARG A 23 10.97 11.77 8.87
CA ARG A 23 10.78 13.17 8.48
C ARG A 23 10.31 13.28 7.03
N LEU A 24 10.99 12.60 6.11
CA LEU A 24 10.65 12.61 4.68
C LEU A 24 9.22 12.12 4.42
N LEU A 25 8.75 11.10 5.13
CA LEU A 25 7.38 10.58 5.02
C LEU A 25 6.35 11.58 5.58
N GLU A 26 6.63 12.22 6.71
CA GLU A 26 5.71 13.15 7.38
C GLU A 26 5.59 14.49 6.64
N GLU A 27 6.67 14.96 6.03
CA GLU A 27 6.70 16.19 5.21
C GLU A 27 6.01 16.00 3.85
N SER A 28 6.07 14.80 3.30
CA SER A 28 5.45 14.48 2.00
C SER A 28 3.96 14.27 2.16
N ALA A 29 3.15 15.23 1.78
CA ALA A 29 1.70 15.08 1.74
C ALA A 29 1.23 14.57 0.36
N PHE A 30 0.23 13.71 0.36
CA PHE A 30 -0.58 13.46 -0.83
C PHE A 30 -1.68 14.54 -0.86
N ASP A 31 -1.53 15.46 -1.80
CA ASP A 31 -2.51 16.51 -2.01
C ASP A 31 -3.69 15.99 -2.84
N GLY A 32 -4.87 16.11 -2.27
CA GLY A 32 -6.12 15.68 -2.87
C GLY A 32 -7.32 16.27 -2.12
N PRO A 33 -8.54 15.80 -2.38
CA PRO A 33 -9.71 16.17 -1.60
C PRO A 33 -9.56 15.86 -0.10
N ILE A 34 -8.80 14.80 0.22
CA ILE A 34 -8.34 14.47 1.57
C ILE A 34 -6.80 14.49 1.51
N ALA A 35 -6.19 15.52 2.08
CA ALA A 35 -4.74 15.64 2.14
C ALA A 35 -4.21 14.83 3.33
N VAL A 36 -3.33 13.87 3.06
CA VAL A 36 -2.78 12.95 4.06
C VAL A 36 -1.26 12.86 3.95
N SER A 37 -0.59 12.64 5.08
CA SER A 37 0.78 12.16 5.10
C SER A 37 0.86 10.81 5.80
N TYR A 38 1.88 10.05 5.47
CA TYR A 38 2.16 8.79 6.16
C TYR A 38 3.05 9.03 7.38
N ARG A 39 2.71 8.34 8.46
CA ARG A 39 3.57 8.19 9.62
C ARG A 39 3.87 6.72 9.82
N ARG A 40 5.12 6.43 10.14
CA ARG A 40 5.58 5.08 10.44
C ARG A 40 6.36 5.12 11.75
N ARG A 41 5.67 4.90 12.85
CA ARG A 41 6.23 5.03 14.20
C ARG A 41 6.12 3.71 14.95
N PRO A 42 7.07 3.39 15.85
CA PRO A 42 8.19 4.24 16.28
C PRO A 42 9.36 4.27 15.29
N SER A 43 9.46 3.35 14.33
CA SER A 43 10.55 3.20 13.36
C SER A 43 10.02 2.87 11.97
N VAL A 44 10.54 3.56 10.95
CA VAL A 44 10.24 3.28 9.55
C VAL A 44 10.72 1.89 9.15
N ILE A 45 11.96 1.55 9.50
CA ILE A 45 12.55 0.24 9.19
C ILE A 45 11.74 -0.90 9.83
N ALA A 46 11.45 -0.80 11.12
CA ALA A 46 10.66 -1.81 11.83
C ALA A 46 9.25 -1.96 11.24
N SER A 47 8.66 -0.86 10.80
CA SER A 47 7.35 -0.83 10.15
C SER A 47 7.32 -1.68 8.87
N TYR A 48 8.26 -1.45 7.95
CA TYR A 48 8.34 -2.23 6.71
C TYR A 48 8.64 -3.72 6.95
N LYS A 49 9.49 -4.05 7.94
CA LYS A 49 9.75 -5.44 8.35
C LYS A 49 8.52 -6.14 8.94
N LYS A 50 7.56 -5.39 9.49
CA LYS A 50 6.30 -5.94 10.01
C LYS A 50 5.26 -6.19 8.92
N GLU A 51 5.30 -5.45 7.83
CA GLU A 51 4.33 -5.55 6.73
C GLU A 51 4.58 -6.72 5.77
N ALA A 52 5.76 -7.36 5.84
CA ALA A 52 6.16 -8.39 4.90
C ALA A 52 7.04 -9.46 5.60
N ASP A 53 7.48 -10.46 4.86
CA ASP A 53 8.47 -11.43 5.35
C ASP A 53 9.83 -10.75 5.45
N GLU A 54 10.13 -9.89 4.45
CA GLU A 54 11.34 -9.10 4.39
C GLU A 54 11.03 -7.67 3.96
N GLY A 55 11.72 -6.71 4.55
CA GLY A 55 11.63 -5.29 4.20
C GLY A 55 13.02 -4.69 4.05
N LEU A 56 13.35 -4.25 2.83
CA LEU A 56 14.59 -3.58 2.48
C LEU A 56 14.28 -2.13 2.13
N LEU A 57 15.02 -1.20 2.73
CA LEU A 57 14.88 0.22 2.45
C LEU A 57 16.17 0.75 1.89
N TYR A 58 16.03 1.70 0.97
CA TYR A 58 17.15 2.40 0.37
C TYR A 58 16.95 3.89 0.54
N VAL A 59 18.01 4.58 0.85
CA VAL A 59 18.00 6.04 1.01
C VAL A 59 18.93 6.71 0.03
N LEU A 60 18.55 7.92 -0.33
CA LEU A 60 19.38 8.85 -1.07
C LEU A 60 19.92 9.85 -0.08
N LEU A 61 21.23 9.84 0.09
CA LEU A 61 21.98 10.73 0.98
C LEU A 61 22.54 11.90 0.20
N HIS A 62 22.60 13.07 0.81
CA HIS A 62 23.16 14.27 0.22
C HIS A 62 24.11 14.99 1.20
N GLY A 63 25.24 15.47 0.64
CA GLY A 63 26.22 16.27 1.35
C GLY A 63 27.09 15.50 2.35
N PRO A 64 28.00 16.21 3.02
CA PRO A 64 28.93 15.60 3.98
C PRO A 64 28.22 15.11 5.27
N GLU A 65 27.06 15.71 5.60
CA GLU A 65 26.25 15.33 6.75
C GLU A 65 25.32 14.12 6.46
N GLU A 66 25.40 13.59 5.25
CA GLU A 66 24.59 12.42 4.81
C GLU A 66 23.09 12.58 5.05
N ALA A 67 22.57 13.78 4.80
CA ALA A 67 21.16 14.07 4.95
C ALA A 67 20.30 13.16 4.06
N VAL A 68 19.27 12.51 4.65
CA VAL A 68 18.30 11.69 3.89
C VAL A 68 17.38 12.62 3.09
N VAL A 69 17.53 12.62 1.77
CA VAL A 69 16.76 13.47 0.84
C VAL A 69 15.85 12.69 -0.09
N GLY A 70 15.93 11.37 -0.05
CA GLY A 70 15.03 10.48 -0.76
C GLY A 70 15.05 9.07 -0.16
N MET A 71 14.02 8.30 -0.48
CA MET A 71 13.92 6.90 -0.07
C MET A 71 13.11 6.07 -1.07
N GLY A 72 13.25 4.77 -0.97
CA GLY A 72 12.43 3.75 -1.60
C GLY A 72 12.49 2.46 -0.80
N ALA A 73 11.48 1.63 -0.91
CA ALA A 73 11.36 0.38 -0.16
C ALA A 73 10.99 -0.78 -1.08
N VAL A 74 11.46 -1.97 -0.70
CA VAL A 74 11.06 -3.26 -1.25
C VAL A 74 10.55 -4.10 -0.10
N THR A 75 9.33 -4.59 -0.20
CA THR A 75 8.79 -5.58 0.73
C THR A 75 8.56 -6.89 0.00
N ILE A 76 8.99 -8.01 0.59
CA ILE A 76 8.90 -9.33 -0.04
C ILE A 76 7.96 -10.18 0.79
N ARG A 77 7.04 -10.87 0.12
CA ARG A 77 6.12 -11.84 0.72
C ARG A 77 5.73 -12.94 -0.26
N SER A 78 5.19 -14.01 0.29
CA SER A 78 4.62 -15.10 -0.52
C SER A 78 3.17 -14.78 -0.89
N VAL A 79 2.82 -15.05 -2.15
CA VAL A 79 1.46 -14.95 -2.68
C VAL A 79 1.16 -16.18 -3.52
N TRP A 80 -0.10 -16.63 -3.53
CA TRP A 80 -0.53 -17.66 -4.45
C TRP A 80 -0.75 -17.04 -5.83
N LEU A 81 -0.05 -17.52 -6.83
CA LEU A 81 -0.17 -17.01 -8.20
C LEU A 81 0.13 -18.13 -9.22
N ASN A 82 -0.72 -18.25 -10.24
CA ASN A 82 -0.56 -19.22 -11.34
C ASN A 82 -0.33 -20.65 -10.85
N GLY A 83 -1.13 -21.09 -9.84
CA GLY A 83 -1.13 -22.45 -9.34
C GLY A 83 -0.01 -22.81 -8.37
N ARG A 84 0.82 -21.84 -7.94
CA ARG A 84 1.92 -22.05 -6.97
C ARG A 84 2.12 -20.86 -6.04
N TRP A 85 2.79 -21.10 -4.93
CA TRP A 85 3.33 -20.03 -4.11
C TRP A 85 4.51 -19.38 -4.80
N GLN A 86 4.50 -18.05 -4.88
CA GLN A 86 5.55 -17.24 -5.48
C GLN A 86 5.99 -16.15 -4.52
N ARG A 87 7.27 -15.80 -4.60
CA ARG A 87 7.84 -14.68 -3.83
C ARG A 87 7.64 -13.39 -4.61
N MET A 88 6.81 -12.49 -4.10
CA MET A 88 6.51 -11.21 -4.70
C MET A 88 7.25 -10.09 -3.97
N ALA A 89 7.98 -9.27 -4.72
CA ALA A 89 8.51 -8.00 -4.25
C ALA A 89 7.55 -6.86 -4.58
N TYR A 90 7.15 -6.09 -3.58
CA TYR A 90 6.37 -4.88 -3.77
C TYR A 90 7.25 -3.63 -3.57
N LEU A 91 7.43 -2.86 -4.64
CA LEU A 91 8.20 -1.62 -4.65
C LEU A 91 7.31 -0.47 -4.20
N SER A 92 7.71 0.26 -3.18
CA SER A 92 6.89 1.30 -2.57
C SER A 92 7.72 2.43 -1.96
N GLY A 93 7.05 3.44 -1.43
CA GLY A 93 7.68 4.48 -0.63
C GLY A 93 8.65 5.41 -1.37
N LEU A 94 8.70 5.33 -2.72
CA LEU A 94 9.59 6.19 -3.50
C LEU A 94 9.24 7.66 -3.28
N ARG A 95 10.18 8.41 -2.72
CA ARG A 95 10.07 9.83 -2.44
C ARG A 95 11.41 10.52 -2.58
N ILE A 96 11.37 11.77 -3.03
CA ILE A 96 12.53 12.69 -3.02
C ILE A 96 12.01 14.04 -2.57
N THR A 97 12.75 14.72 -1.69
CA THR A 97 12.38 16.07 -1.23
C THR A 97 12.32 17.04 -2.41
N PRO A 98 11.38 17.99 -2.43
CA PRO A 98 11.25 18.97 -3.53
C PRO A 98 12.53 19.76 -3.82
N ALA A 99 13.32 20.08 -2.78
CA ALA A 99 14.59 20.78 -2.94
C ALA A 99 15.66 19.97 -3.69
N HIS A 100 15.49 18.65 -3.78
CA HIS A 100 16.48 17.74 -4.39
C HIS A 100 15.94 17.00 -5.62
N GLN A 101 15.03 17.61 -6.39
CA GLN A 101 14.41 16.97 -7.57
C GLN A 101 15.45 16.52 -8.62
N LYS A 102 16.59 17.19 -8.75
CA LYS A 102 17.69 16.72 -9.63
C LYS A 102 18.19 15.32 -9.27
N ALA A 103 17.98 14.88 -8.05
CA ALA A 103 18.33 13.55 -7.58
C ALA A 103 17.47 12.44 -8.20
N PHE A 104 16.38 12.75 -8.92
CA PHE A 104 15.66 11.81 -9.77
C PHE A 104 16.56 11.06 -10.76
N LEU A 105 17.67 11.65 -11.17
CA LEU A 105 18.67 10.99 -12.01
C LEU A 105 19.34 9.78 -11.35
N LEU A 106 19.17 9.61 -10.03
CA LEU A 106 19.70 8.49 -9.27
C LEU A 106 18.67 7.39 -8.98
N ILE A 107 17.40 7.61 -9.34
CA ILE A 107 16.38 6.57 -9.22
C ILE A 107 16.80 5.28 -9.93
N PRO A 108 17.34 5.29 -11.16
CA PRO A 108 17.81 4.06 -11.80
C PRO A 108 18.81 3.28 -10.96
N ARG A 109 19.74 3.97 -10.28
CA ARG A 109 20.70 3.33 -9.37
C ARG A 109 20.03 2.72 -8.14
N MET A 110 18.98 3.36 -7.61
CA MET A 110 18.22 2.82 -6.49
C MET A 110 17.48 1.54 -6.92
N TYR A 111 16.83 1.57 -8.08
CA TYR A 111 16.16 0.39 -8.65
C TYR A 111 17.13 -0.75 -8.90
N GLU A 112 18.29 -0.46 -9.49
CA GLU A 112 19.33 -1.47 -9.73
C GLU A 112 19.79 -2.12 -8.42
N ARG A 113 20.03 -1.33 -7.36
CA ARG A 113 20.38 -1.87 -6.05
C ARG A 113 19.28 -2.73 -5.44
N MET A 114 18.01 -2.29 -5.55
CA MET A 114 16.86 -3.06 -5.12
C MET A 114 16.82 -4.41 -5.84
N TYR A 115 16.97 -4.40 -7.16
CA TYR A 115 16.99 -5.60 -7.97
C TYR A 115 18.15 -6.54 -7.59
N GLN A 116 19.38 -6.05 -7.55
CA GLN A 116 20.54 -6.86 -7.21
C GLN A 116 20.46 -7.51 -5.83
N SER A 117 19.78 -6.87 -4.89
CA SER A 117 19.57 -7.40 -3.54
C SER A 117 18.45 -8.42 -3.43
N THR A 118 17.60 -8.56 -4.45
CA THR A 118 16.36 -9.35 -4.35
C THR A 118 16.14 -10.34 -5.50
N LYS A 119 16.85 -10.20 -6.63
CA LYS A 119 16.62 -10.96 -7.88
C LYS A 119 16.66 -12.48 -7.72
N ASP A 120 17.49 -12.97 -6.80
CA ASP A 120 17.67 -14.41 -6.60
C ASP A 120 16.64 -15.04 -5.65
N GLN A 121 15.74 -14.21 -5.11
CA GLN A 121 14.75 -14.63 -4.12
C GLN A 121 13.31 -14.19 -4.42
N VAL A 122 13.07 -13.51 -5.53
CA VAL A 122 11.73 -13.09 -5.93
C VAL A 122 11.38 -13.52 -7.35
N ASP A 123 10.12 -13.91 -7.53
CA ASP A 123 9.60 -14.35 -8.83
C ASP A 123 9.01 -13.19 -9.65
N LEU A 124 8.55 -12.12 -8.98
CA LEU A 124 7.94 -10.96 -9.66
C LEU A 124 8.05 -9.68 -8.82
N TYR A 125 8.03 -8.54 -9.51
CA TYR A 125 7.99 -7.22 -8.88
C TYR A 125 6.72 -6.49 -9.23
N LEU A 126 6.03 -5.96 -8.23
CA LEU A 126 4.83 -5.15 -8.39
C LEU A 126 5.01 -3.78 -7.75
N THR A 127 4.25 -2.82 -8.22
CA THR A 127 4.10 -1.50 -7.59
C THR A 127 2.75 -0.90 -7.90
N THR A 128 2.32 0.07 -7.11
CA THR A 128 1.14 0.88 -7.43
C THR A 128 1.49 2.36 -7.49
N ILE A 129 0.83 3.07 -8.38
CA ILE A 129 0.91 4.53 -8.52
C ILE A 129 -0.51 5.09 -8.42
N VAL A 130 -0.70 6.12 -7.59
CA VAL A 130 -1.99 6.82 -7.48
C VAL A 130 -2.42 7.32 -8.86
N SER A 131 -3.66 7.00 -9.30
CA SER A 131 -4.13 7.27 -10.66
C SER A 131 -4.13 8.77 -11.02
N ASP A 132 -4.29 9.65 -10.04
CA ASP A 132 -4.25 11.10 -10.24
C ASP A 132 -2.81 11.66 -10.35
N ASN A 133 -1.80 10.86 -10.05
CA ASN A 133 -0.39 11.28 -10.15
C ASN A 133 0.14 11.09 -11.59
N THR A 134 -0.46 11.84 -12.52
CA THR A 134 -0.22 11.70 -13.97
C THR A 134 1.23 11.96 -14.36
N ASP A 135 1.96 12.81 -13.63
CA ASP A 135 3.35 13.12 -13.94
C ASP A 135 4.27 11.94 -13.62
N VAL A 136 4.06 11.31 -12.47
CA VAL A 136 4.78 10.10 -12.07
C VAL A 136 4.43 8.93 -13.02
N ILE A 137 3.15 8.78 -13.39
CA ILE A 137 2.71 7.77 -14.36
C ILE A 137 3.46 7.96 -15.68
N ARG A 138 3.41 9.15 -16.29
CA ARG A 138 4.12 9.45 -17.54
C ARG A 138 5.63 9.22 -17.43
N MET A 139 6.21 9.51 -16.28
CA MET A 139 7.63 9.32 -16.04
C MET A 139 8.02 7.84 -16.07
N PHE A 140 7.22 6.95 -15.46
CA PHE A 140 7.52 5.53 -15.36
C PHE A 140 7.04 4.72 -16.56
N GLU A 141 5.94 5.09 -17.21
CA GLU A 141 5.48 4.42 -18.44
C GLU A 141 6.38 4.73 -19.66
N LYS A 142 7.15 5.82 -19.59
CA LYS A 142 8.13 6.14 -20.64
C LYS A 142 9.34 5.22 -20.55
N LYS A 143 9.49 4.32 -21.52
CA LYS A 143 10.67 3.45 -21.61
C LYS A 143 11.97 4.25 -21.60
N ARG A 144 12.88 3.91 -20.70
CA ARG A 144 14.20 4.51 -20.54
C ARG A 144 15.22 3.41 -20.33
N ARG A 145 16.37 3.47 -21.03
CA ARG A 145 17.41 2.43 -21.02
C ARG A 145 17.89 1.99 -19.63
N ALA A 146 17.86 2.91 -18.66
CA ALA A 146 18.38 2.65 -17.32
C ALA A 146 17.30 2.42 -16.26
N MET A 147 16.02 2.31 -16.67
CA MET A 147 14.87 2.05 -15.79
C MET A 147 14.23 0.73 -16.14
N PRO A 148 13.68 0.00 -15.17
CA PRO A 148 12.83 -1.15 -15.47
C PRO A 148 11.59 -0.72 -16.26
N GLU A 149 11.02 -1.64 -17.02
CA GLU A 149 9.78 -1.41 -17.73
C GLU A 149 8.61 -1.51 -16.76
N TYR A 150 7.67 -0.57 -16.83
CA TYR A 150 6.42 -0.56 -16.08
C TYR A 150 5.28 -1.01 -16.98
N ARG A 151 4.82 -2.24 -16.77
CA ARG A 151 3.69 -2.79 -17.49
C ARG A 151 2.42 -2.62 -16.65
N PHE A 152 1.49 -1.81 -17.15
CA PHE A 152 0.18 -1.63 -16.53
C PHE A 152 -0.63 -2.93 -16.58
N GLU A 153 -1.21 -3.31 -15.45
CA GLU A 153 -2.03 -4.51 -15.32
C GLU A 153 -3.51 -4.19 -15.11
N THR A 154 -3.81 -3.37 -14.12
CA THR A 154 -5.20 -3.03 -13.76
C THR A 154 -5.28 -1.80 -12.86
N GLU A 155 -6.47 -1.25 -12.72
CA GLU A 155 -6.77 -0.27 -11.66
C GLU A 155 -7.29 -0.97 -10.41
N LEU A 156 -6.83 -0.49 -9.26
CA LEU A 156 -7.30 -0.88 -7.94
C LEU A 156 -8.09 0.28 -7.33
N GLU A 157 -9.23 -0.06 -6.77
CA GLU A 157 -10.08 0.88 -6.04
C GLU A 157 -10.01 0.57 -4.55
N THR A 158 -9.54 1.51 -3.75
CA THR A 158 -9.50 1.39 -2.29
C THR A 158 -10.60 2.23 -1.68
N TYR A 159 -11.51 1.56 -1.01
CA TYR A 159 -12.71 2.12 -0.41
C TYR A 159 -12.53 2.31 1.10
N LEU A 160 -12.93 3.48 1.59
CA LEU A 160 -13.07 3.76 3.02
C LEU A 160 -14.54 3.57 3.39
N ILE A 161 -14.83 2.62 4.25
CA ILE A 161 -16.19 2.18 4.55
C ILE A 161 -16.48 2.40 6.03
N GLY A 162 -17.62 3.02 6.32
CA GLY A 162 -18.06 3.25 7.69
C GLY A 162 -18.37 1.94 8.43
N SER A 163 -18.06 1.92 9.73
CA SER A 163 -18.43 0.86 10.64
C SER A 163 -19.94 0.78 10.84
N LYS A 164 -20.42 -0.34 11.37
CA LYS A 164 -21.78 -0.56 11.83
C LYS A 164 -21.79 -0.85 13.33
N PRO A 165 -22.97 -0.75 14.01
CA PRO A 165 -23.09 -1.19 15.39
C PRO A 165 -22.56 -2.60 15.58
N VAL A 166 -21.72 -2.78 16.60
CA VAL A 166 -21.03 -4.04 16.87
C VAL A 166 -22.04 -5.15 17.13
N ARG A 167 -21.86 -6.28 16.46
CA ARG A 167 -22.56 -7.51 16.73
C ARG A 167 -21.52 -8.61 16.91
N LYS A 168 -21.56 -9.34 18.03
CA LYS A 168 -20.64 -10.44 18.25
C LYS A 168 -20.85 -11.52 17.19
N GLU A 169 -19.81 -11.82 16.46
CA GLU A 169 -19.75 -12.96 15.53
C GLU A 169 -18.53 -13.79 15.85
N ALA A 170 -18.67 -15.11 15.67
CA ALA A 170 -17.58 -16.04 15.90
C ALA A 170 -16.49 -15.84 14.84
N GLN A 171 -15.23 -15.85 15.27
CA GLN A 171 -14.10 -15.96 14.37
C GLN A 171 -14.00 -17.39 13.84
N ILE A 172 -13.57 -17.52 12.60
CA ILE A 172 -13.32 -18.81 11.97
C ILE A 172 -11.82 -19.07 11.82
N ARG A 173 -11.49 -20.34 11.58
CA ARG A 173 -10.20 -20.71 10.97
C ARG A 173 -10.42 -20.80 9.47
N PRO A 174 -9.84 -19.90 8.66
CA PRO A 174 -10.03 -19.94 7.22
C PRO A 174 -9.31 -21.16 6.65
N GLN A 175 -9.87 -21.71 5.59
CA GLN A 175 -9.15 -22.67 4.77
C GLN A 175 -8.22 -21.94 3.79
N GLU A 176 -7.13 -22.59 3.42
CA GLU A 176 -6.23 -22.06 2.41
C GLU A 176 -6.98 -21.89 1.08
N ARG A 177 -6.94 -20.68 0.54
CA ARG A 177 -7.57 -20.37 -0.74
C ARG A 177 -6.52 -20.20 -1.83
N LYS A 178 -6.65 -21.01 -2.86
CA LYS A 178 -5.75 -21.03 -4.03
C LYS A 178 -6.27 -20.11 -5.15
N THR A 179 -6.49 -18.85 -4.82
CA THR A 179 -6.88 -17.80 -5.77
C THR A 179 -5.71 -16.85 -5.97
N ASN A 180 -5.46 -16.43 -7.22
CA ASN A 180 -4.36 -15.51 -7.53
C ASN A 180 -4.40 -14.26 -6.65
N GLY A 181 -3.28 -13.97 -5.99
CA GLY A 181 -3.11 -12.82 -5.10
C GLY A 181 -3.54 -13.03 -3.65
N CYS A 182 -4.06 -14.21 -3.27
CA CYS A 182 -4.35 -14.48 -1.88
C CYS A 182 -3.05 -14.57 -1.06
N ALA A 183 -3.06 -13.91 0.09
CA ALA A 183 -2.06 -14.13 1.11
C ALA A 183 -2.34 -15.42 1.87
N ASP A 184 -1.30 -16.05 2.39
CA ASP A 184 -1.43 -17.20 3.28
C ASP A 184 -2.22 -16.81 4.56
N PRO A 185 -3.32 -17.50 4.89
CA PRO A 185 -4.06 -17.26 6.12
C PRO A 185 -3.21 -17.40 7.39
N ALA A 186 -2.23 -18.30 7.41
CA ALA A 186 -1.32 -18.47 8.54
C ALA A 186 -0.41 -17.24 8.69
N TRP A 187 0.05 -16.69 7.57
CA TRP A 187 0.83 -15.45 7.54
C TRP A 187 0.03 -14.26 8.08
N LEU A 188 -1.23 -14.13 7.69
CA LEU A 188 -2.15 -13.09 8.18
C LEU A 188 -2.44 -13.29 9.69
N ALA A 189 -2.72 -14.53 10.12
CA ALA A 189 -2.98 -14.86 11.52
C ALA A 189 -1.80 -14.52 12.43
N ALA A 190 -0.56 -14.82 12.01
CA ALA A 190 0.66 -14.47 12.72
C ALA A 190 0.84 -12.94 12.93
N ARG A 191 0.15 -12.13 12.12
CA ARG A 191 0.09 -10.66 12.22
C ARG A 191 -1.16 -10.14 12.94
N GLY A 192 -1.93 -11.03 13.55
CA GLY A 192 -3.11 -10.69 14.34
C GLY A 192 -4.38 -10.46 13.52
N ALA A 193 -4.44 -10.98 12.29
CA ALA A 193 -5.67 -10.95 11.51
C ALA A 193 -6.78 -11.77 12.19
N ARG A 194 -8.00 -11.25 12.15
CA ARG A 194 -9.22 -11.93 12.61
C ARG A 194 -10.06 -12.27 11.40
N PHE A 195 -10.52 -13.52 11.30
CA PHE A 195 -11.22 -14.04 10.14
C PHE A 195 -12.69 -14.27 10.41
N PHE A 196 -13.53 -13.96 9.41
CA PHE A 196 -14.99 -14.08 9.47
C PHE A 196 -15.52 -14.62 8.14
N GLY A 197 -16.51 -15.49 8.20
CA GLY A 197 -17.10 -16.14 7.03
C GLY A 197 -17.27 -17.63 7.19
N THR A 198 -17.12 -18.38 6.11
CA THR A 198 -17.28 -19.85 6.10
C THR A 198 -16.25 -20.49 5.18
N GLY A 199 -15.42 -21.42 5.70
CA GLY A 199 -14.50 -22.22 4.89
C GLY A 199 -13.58 -21.39 4.01
N GLU A 200 -13.72 -21.51 2.69
CA GLU A 200 -12.94 -20.79 1.69
C GLU A 200 -13.46 -19.39 1.39
N ASN A 201 -14.71 -19.07 1.78
CA ASN A 201 -15.31 -17.76 1.59
C ASN A 201 -15.22 -16.97 2.88
N TYR A 202 -14.21 -16.12 2.97
CA TYR A 202 -13.94 -15.36 4.19
C TYR A 202 -13.45 -13.94 3.89
N GLY A 203 -13.57 -13.11 4.91
CA GLY A 203 -12.86 -11.85 5.00
C GLY A 203 -12.05 -11.81 6.28
N TYR A 204 -11.08 -10.91 6.32
CA TYR A 204 -10.28 -10.68 7.50
C TYR A 204 -10.16 -9.20 7.84
N LEU A 205 -9.87 -8.94 9.11
CA LEU A 205 -9.52 -7.64 9.65
C LEU A 205 -8.10 -7.68 10.19
N LEU A 206 -7.31 -6.71 9.80
CA LEU A 206 -5.93 -6.53 10.26
C LEU A 206 -5.74 -5.09 10.74
N LYS A 207 -5.14 -4.93 11.93
CA LYS A 207 -4.76 -3.62 12.42
C LYS A 207 -3.35 -3.29 11.90
N PRO A 208 -3.19 -2.28 11.04
CA PRO A 208 -1.88 -1.88 10.55
C PRO A 208 -1.15 -1.05 11.62
N TYR A 209 -0.51 -1.70 12.57
CA TYR A 209 0.06 -1.08 13.78
C TYR A 209 1.09 0.00 13.48
N TRP A 210 1.71 -0.02 12.29
CA TRP A 210 2.90 0.75 12.00
C TRP A 210 2.70 1.80 10.91
N LYS A 211 1.66 1.68 10.09
CA LYS A 211 1.32 2.63 9.03
C LYS A 211 0.13 3.47 9.49
N GLN A 212 0.35 4.76 9.70
CA GLN A 212 -0.66 5.71 10.15
C GLN A 212 -0.92 6.74 9.06
N TYR A 213 -2.17 7.06 8.83
CA TYR A 213 -2.59 8.14 7.94
C TYR A 213 -2.85 9.38 8.78
N HIS A 214 -1.97 10.37 8.65
CA HIS A 214 -2.14 11.65 9.31
C HIS A 214 -2.91 12.61 8.43
N ILE A 215 -4.08 13.03 8.89
CA ILE A 215 -4.96 13.93 8.14
C ILE A 215 -4.41 15.35 8.21
N LYS A 216 -4.06 15.94 7.06
CA LYS A 216 -3.59 17.32 6.96
C LYS A 216 -4.76 18.29 6.79
N SER A 217 -5.63 18.03 5.83
CA SER A 217 -6.79 18.90 5.54
C SER A 217 -7.83 18.17 4.68
N TYR A 218 -9.01 18.74 4.62
CA TYR A 218 -10.10 18.36 3.72
C TYR A 218 -10.42 19.49 2.78
N ARG A 219 -10.77 19.19 1.52
CA ARG A 219 -11.17 20.16 0.49
C ARG A 219 -12.52 19.78 -0.13
N GLY A 220 -13.20 20.77 -0.74
CA GLY A 220 -14.47 20.55 -1.41
C GLY A 220 -15.54 19.91 -0.50
N ALA A 221 -16.29 18.96 -1.03
CA ALA A 221 -17.36 18.26 -0.30
C ALA A 221 -16.87 17.54 0.97
N TYR A 222 -15.61 17.07 1.00
CA TYR A 222 -15.06 16.42 2.18
C TYR A 222 -14.89 17.35 3.37
N ARG A 223 -14.74 18.67 3.15
CA ARG A 223 -14.73 19.66 4.22
C ARG A 223 -16.08 19.71 4.95
N LEU A 224 -17.19 19.61 4.22
CA LEU A 224 -18.53 19.52 4.81
C LEU A 224 -18.74 18.20 5.53
N LEU A 225 -18.37 17.09 4.89
CA LEU A 225 -18.48 15.76 5.50
C LEU A 225 -17.68 15.61 6.79
N SER A 226 -16.54 16.30 6.91
CA SER A 226 -15.68 16.21 8.09
C SER A 226 -16.24 16.85 9.36
N VAL A 227 -17.30 17.67 9.24
CA VAL A 227 -17.99 18.31 10.39
C VAL A 227 -19.34 17.65 10.69
N LEU A 228 -19.81 16.73 9.84
CA LEU A 228 -21.07 16.01 10.02
C LEU A 228 -20.86 14.70 10.77
N PRO A 229 -21.85 14.22 11.53
CA PRO A 229 -21.84 12.91 12.19
C PRO A 229 -22.09 11.79 11.16
N THR A 230 -21.16 11.60 10.22
CA THR A 230 -21.31 10.69 9.07
C THR A 230 -21.47 9.23 9.48
N GLU A 231 -20.98 8.85 10.66
CA GLU A 231 -21.15 7.52 11.25
C GLU A 231 -22.61 7.14 11.51
N LYS A 232 -23.50 8.12 11.73
CA LYS A 232 -24.95 7.88 11.86
C LYS A 232 -25.59 7.37 10.57
N PHE A 233 -24.96 7.62 9.44
CA PHE A 233 -25.36 7.15 8.11
C PHE A 233 -24.52 5.96 7.63
N PHE A 234 -23.74 5.34 8.53
CA PHE A 234 -22.83 4.25 8.22
C PHE A 234 -21.77 4.58 7.17
N LEU A 235 -21.48 5.87 7.01
CA LEU A 235 -20.37 6.38 6.21
C LEU A 235 -19.09 6.41 7.06
N PRO A 236 -17.90 6.52 6.44
CA PRO A 236 -16.66 6.71 7.18
C PRO A 236 -16.74 7.91 8.11
N ARG A 237 -16.21 7.78 9.31
CA ARG A 237 -15.95 8.91 10.17
C ARG A 237 -14.70 9.64 9.65
N PHE A 238 -14.79 10.95 9.55
CA PHE A 238 -13.68 11.78 9.11
C PHE A 238 -12.94 12.33 10.33
N PRO A 239 -11.70 11.87 10.61
CA PRO A 239 -10.90 12.39 11.71
C PRO A 239 -10.60 13.87 11.55
N LYS A 240 -10.40 14.58 12.66
CA LYS A 240 -10.08 16.02 12.60
C LYS A 240 -8.73 16.23 11.92
N PRO A 241 -8.54 17.31 11.14
CA PRO A 241 -7.23 17.73 10.68
C PRO A 241 -6.24 17.83 11.84
N GLY A 242 -5.01 17.41 11.61
CA GLY A 242 -3.96 17.32 12.63
C GLY A 242 -3.98 16.04 13.46
N THR A 243 -4.89 15.10 13.20
CA THR A 243 -4.96 13.80 13.91
C THR A 243 -4.67 12.62 12.98
N ASP A 244 -4.33 11.49 13.59
CA ASP A 244 -4.15 10.23 12.86
C ASP A 244 -5.51 9.52 12.74
N ALA A 245 -5.77 8.94 11.58
CA ALA A 245 -6.96 8.15 11.35
C ALA A 245 -6.88 6.79 12.05
N SER A 246 -7.95 6.42 12.74
CA SER A 246 -8.12 5.05 13.24
C SER A 246 -8.78 4.20 12.16
N TYR A 247 -8.11 3.13 11.70
CA TYR A 247 -8.65 2.26 10.66
C TYR A 247 -8.24 0.81 10.85
N LEU A 248 -9.00 -0.09 10.21
CA LEU A 248 -8.63 -1.47 10.02
C LEU A 248 -8.46 -1.74 8.52
N ALA A 249 -7.41 -2.43 8.16
CA ALA A 249 -7.25 -3.01 6.84
C ALA A 249 -8.06 -4.31 6.75
N ALA A 250 -8.65 -4.57 5.59
CA ALA A 250 -9.39 -5.80 5.37
C ALA A 250 -9.14 -6.36 3.97
N GLY A 251 -9.24 -7.68 3.87
CA GLY A 251 -9.35 -8.40 2.61
C GLY A 251 -10.61 -9.26 2.59
N VAL A 252 -11.13 -9.50 1.40
CA VAL A 252 -12.28 -10.39 1.16
C VAL A 252 -11.92 -11.36 0.06
N TYR A 253 -11.90 -12.63 0.41
CA TYR A 253 -11.63 -13.75 -0.48
C TYR A 253 -12.87 -14.64 -0.55
N ALA A 254 -13.74 -14.37 -1.51
CA ALA A 254 -15.02 -15.05 -1.62
C ALA A 254 -15.53 -15.03 -3.07
N ASP A 255 -16.11 -16.13 -3.51
CA ASP A 255 -16.84 -16.23 -4.78
C ASP A 255 -18.31 -15.89 -4.59
N HIS A 256 -18.85 -16.09 -3.41
CA HIS A 256 -20.22 -15.79 -3.03
C HIS A 256 -20.28 -15.16 -1.63
N ASP A 257 -21.46 -14.72 -1.20
CA ASP A 257 -21.69 -14.09 0.10
C ASP A 257 -20.88 -12.81 0.40
N ILE A 258 -20.28 -12.15 -0.63
CA ILE A 258 -19.53 -10.90 -0.48
C ILE A 258 -20.27 -9.87 0.39
N PRO A 259 -21.58 -9.58 0.16
CA PRO A 259 -22.30 -8.58 0.96
C PRO A 259 -22.36 -8.95 2.44
N ARG A 260 -22.58 -10.23 2.78
CA ARG A 260 -22.63 -10.71 4.15
C ARG A 260 -21.28 -10.60 4.85
N ILE A 261 -20.21 -11.02 4.17
CA ILE A 261 -18.85 -10.95 4.70
C ILE A 261 -18.46 -9.48 4.97
N VAL A 262 -18.67 -8.59 4.00
CA VAL A 262 -18.40 -7.16 4.16
C VAL A 262 -19.22 -6.55 5.31
N ASP A 263 -20.50 -6.90 5.43
CA ASP A 263 -21.35 -6.44 6.54
C ASP A 263 -20.82 -6.91 7.90
N THR A 264 -20.38 -8.17 7.98
CA THR A 264 -19.73 -8.72 9.18
C THR A 264 -18.47 -7.93 9.53
N LEU A 265 -17.57 -7.69 8.57
CA LEU A 265 -16.35 -6.93 8.80
C LEU A 265 -16.65 -5.52 9.31
N ARG A 266 -17.66 -4.84 8.75
CA ARG A 266 -18.11 -3.52 9.22
C ARG A 266 -18.58 -3.52 10.67
N ARG A 267 -19.29 -4.58 11.10
CA ARG A 267 -19.75 -4.73 12.48
C ARG A 267 -18.64 -5.08 13.46
N GLN A 268 -17.52 -5.61 12.97
CA GLN A 268 -16.36 -5.97 13.78
C GLN A 268 -15.27 -4.88 13.79
N THR A 269 -15.56 -3.70 13.21
CA THR A 269 -14.60 -2.61 13.05
C THR A 269 -14.86 -1.46 14.03
N PRO A 270 -14.21 -1.43 15.21
CA PRO A 270 -14.31 -0.31 16.15
C PRO A 270 -13.29 0.79 15.77
N ALA A 271 -13.41 1.34 14.56
CA ALA A 271 -12.48 2.33 14.02
C ALA A 271 -13.25 3.40 13.23
N ASP A 272 -12.58 4.48 12.82
CA ASP A 272 -13.20 5.54 12.02
C ASP A 272 -13.71 4.99 10.67
N PHE A 273 -12.95 4.04 10.10
CA PHE A 273 -13.34 3.34 8.87
C PHE A 273 -12.63 1.99 8.70
N LEU A 274 -13.21 1.18 7.85
CA LEU A 274 -12.64 -0.02 7.27
C LEU A 274 -12.04 0.34 5.91
N MET A 275 -10.82 -0.12 5.62
CA MET A 275 -10.16 0.06 4.34
C MET A 275 -10.13 -1.25 3.57
N LEU A 276 -10.74 -1.27 2.40
CA LEU A 276 -10.83 -2.42 1.50
C LEU A 276 -10.38 -2.04 0.09
N SER A 277 -9.48 -2.82 -0.50
CA SER A 277 -9.11 -2.68 -1.91
C SER A 277 -9.75 -3.78 -2.74
N ALA A 278 -10.09 -3.43 -3.97
CA ALA A 278 -10.62 -4.37 -4.96
C ALA A 278 -10.12 -3.99 -6.36
N VAL A 279 -9.98 -4.98 -7.24
CA VAL A 279 -9.72 -4.75 -8.65
C VAL A 279 -10.96 -4.09 -9.27
N GLN A 280 -10.76 -3.04 -10.05
CA GLN A 280 -11.84 -2.31 -10.72
C GLN A 280 -12.68 -3.28 -11.58
N GLY A 281 -14.01 -3.14 -11.49
CA GLY A 281 -14.94 -3.99 -12.21
C GLY A 281 -15.21 -5.36 -11.56
N SER A 282 -14.50 -5.72 -10.49
CA SER A 282 -14.77 -6.97 -9.78
C SER A 282 -16.10 -6.94 -9.02
N PRO A 283 -16.70 -8.12 -8.70
CA PRO A 283 -17.92 -8.18 -7.88
C PRO A 283 -17.78 -7.49 -6.54
N LEU A 284 -16.58 -7.57 -5.93
CA LEU A 284 -16.28 -6.87 -4.66
C LEU A 284 -16.32 -5.35 -4.87
N ALA A 285 -15.64 -4.81 -5.89
CA ALA A 285 -15.66 -3.38 -6.21
C ALA A 285 -17.10 -2.87 -6.47
N ALA A 286 -17.88 -3.62 -7.23
CA ALA A 286 -19.27 -3.29 -7.51
C ALA A 286 -20.14 -3.22 -6.23
N HIS A 287 -19.89 -4.10 -5.27
CA HIS A 287 -20.56 -4.07 -3.97
C HIS A 287 -20.10 -2.87 -3.13
N LEU A 288 -18.78 -2.65 -3.00
CA LEU A 288 -18.19 -1.59 -2.18
C LEU A 288 -18.61 -0.18 -2.64
N LYS A 289 -18.70 0.03 -3.94
CA LYS A 289 -19.15 1.29 -4.54
C LYS A 289 -20.55 1.72 -4.09
N ARG A 290 -21.42 0.77 -3.74
CA ARG A 290 -22.78 1.06 -3.21
C ARG A 290 -22.76 1.48 -1.73
N LEU A 291 -21.67 1.20 -1.01
CA LEU A 291 -21.57 1.45 0.43
C LEU A 291 -20.95 2.79 0.76
N THR A 292 -20.11 3.33 -0.11
CA THR A 292 -19.36 4.57 0.14
C THR A 292 -18.96 5.27 -1.15
N PRO A 293 -19.02 6.61 -1.21
CA PRO A 293 -18.40 7.38 -2.28
C PRO A 293 -16.91 7.64 -2.06
N VAL A 294 -16.37 7.27 -0.88
CA VAL A 294 -14.97 7.58 -0.53
C VAL A 294 -14.06 6.49 -1.08
N VAL A 295 -13.47 6.77 -2.20
CA VAL A 295 -12.59 5.86 -2.94
C VAL A 295 -11.38 6.62 -3.46
N TYR A 296 -10.20 5.99 -3.41
CA TYR A 296 -9.05 6.42 -4.19
C TYR A 296 -8.59 5.29 -5.11
N ARG A 297 -7.99 5.67 -6.24
CA ARG A 297 -7.58 4.74 -7.28
C ARG A 297 -6.08 4.71 -7.41
N THR A 298 -5.58 3.52 -7.66
CA THR A 298 -4.17 3.30 -7.98
C THR A 298 -4.06 2.38 -9.19
N ARG A 299 -3.05 2.61 -10.01
CA ARG A 299 -2.68 1.72 -11.12
C ARG A 299 -1.69 0.70 -10.61
N LEU A 300 -1.98 -0.58 -10.82
CA LEU A 300 -1.06 -1.69 -10.53
C LEU A 300 -0.18 -1.93 -11.75
N TYR A 301 1.12 -2.07 -11.49
CA TYR A 301 2.12 -2.37 -12.53
C TYR A 301 2.94 -3.59 -12.15
N GLN A 302 3.28 -4.41 -13.14
CA GLN A 302 4.47 -5.23 -13.08
C GLN A 302 5.69 -4.36 -13.40
N VAL A 303 6.78 -4.58 -12.65
CA VAL A 303 8.05 -3.90 -12.87
C VAL A 303 9.04 -4.91 -13.41
N LEU A 304 9.38 -4.80 -14.69
CA LEU A 304 10.20 -5.76 -15.42
C LEU A 304 11.63 -5.25 -15.49
N PHE A 305 12.53 -5.94 -14.79
CA PHE A 305 13.96 -5.66 -14.80
C PHE A 305 14.65 -6.52 -15.87
N HIS A 306 15.61 -5.94 -16.59
CA HIS A 306 16.52 -6.64 -17.49
C HIS A 306 15.83 -7.64 -18.43
N GLU A 307 14.79 -7.18 -19.13
CA GLU A 307 14.02 -7.98 -20.11
C GLU A 307 13.30 -9.22 -19.52
N ALA A 308 12.98 -9.15 -18.21
CA ALA A 308 12.18 -10.20 -17.60
C ALA A 308 10.82 -10.35 -18.29
N GLU A 309 10.40 -11.59 -18.50
CA GLU A 309 9.09 -11.89 -19.09
C GLU A 309 7.97 -11.55 -18.09
N PRO A 310 6.90 -10.91 -18.54
CA PRO A 310 5.77 -10.59 -17.69
C PRO A 310 4.98 -11.84 -17.32
N GLN A 311 4.54 -11.90 -16.07
CA GLN A 311 3.66 -12.97 -15.61
C GLN A 311 2.19 -12.65 -15.89
N ASP A 312 1.37 -13.69 -16.02
CA ASP A 312 -0.09 -13.53 -16.10
C ASP A 312 -0.67 -13.22 -14.73
N LEU A 313 -1.26 -12.04 -14.57
CA LEU A 313 -1.90 -11.58 -13.34
C LEU A 313 -3.43 -11.59 -13.43
N ARG A 314 -4.03 -12.25 -14.42
CA ARG A 314 -5.50 -12.34 -14.52
C ARG A 314 -6.09 -12.98 -13.28
N GLY A 315 -7.18 -12.41 -12.79
CA GLY A 315 -7.84 -12.85 -11.57
C GLY A 315 -7.08 -12.54 -10.28
N LEU A 316 -6.05 -11.69 -10.33
CA LEU A 316 -5.31 -11.28 -9.14
C LEU A 316 -6.23 -10.56 -8.15
N ALA A 317 -6.38 -11.10 -6.95
CA ALA A 317 -7.00 -10.42 -5.83
C ALA A 317 -5.93 -9.61 -5.10
N VAL A 318 -6.04 -8.29 -5.13
CA VAL A 318 -5.12 -7.40 -4.40
C VAL A 318 -5.88 -6.74 -3.26
N ASP A 319 -5.51 -7.03 -2.05
CA ASP A 319 -6.06 -6.38 -0.89
C ASP A 319 -5.13 -5.28 -0.33
N VAL A 320 -5.66 -4.49 0.60
CA VAL A 320 -4.96 -3.35 1.17
C VAL A 320 -3.72 -3.75 1.99
N SER A 321 -3.58 -5.01 2.38
CA SER A 321 -2.39 -5.50 3.07
C SER A 321 -1.17 -5.61 2.14
N PHE A 322 -1.40 -5.52 0.82
CA PHE A 322 -0.35 -5.46 -0.18
C PHE A 322 0.14 -4.02 -0.45
N LEU A 323 -0.64 -3.02 -0.11
CA LEU A 323 -0.42 -1.61 -0.49
C LEU A 323 0.22 -0.81 0.70
#